data_cede9a96a21987392a7fafab242bd321
#
_entry.id   cede9a96a21987392a7fafab242bd321
#
_cell.length_a   1.000
_cell.length_b   1.000
_cell.length_c   1.000
_cell.angle_alpha   90.00
_cell.angle_beta   90.00
_cell.angle_gamma   90.00
#
_symmetry.space_group_name_H-M   'P 1'
#
loop_
_entity.id
_entity.type
_entity.pdbx_description
1 polymer ?
#
loop_
_entity_poly.entity_id
_entity_poly.type
_entity_poly.pdbx_seq_one_letter_code
_entity_poly.pdbx_strand_id
1 'polypeptide(L)'
;VRTVRVSRAARTAVRSNVRDRREPTERGDDAAGAYRAAVEQVRSGAYADAATSLREFLARYPRHDYADNAQYWLGEAFYAQQDYTHALAEFRTVIETYPRGNKVPDALLKVGFCYQSLGQAEKAKAVLEQVVTLYPKTEPAALAAKRLETP
;
A
#
# COMPACT_ATOMS: atom_id res chain seq x y z
N VAL A 1 16.01 -15.60 5.10
CA VAL A 1 15.01 -14.57 5.46
C VAL A 1 13.84 -14.66 4.48
N ARG A 2 12.62 -14.75 5.01
CA ARG A 2 11.42 -14.80 4.18
C ARG A 2 11.09 -13.40 3.65
N THR A 3 11.12 -13.25 2.34
CA THR A 3 10.62 -12.06 1.64
C THR A 3 9.11 -12.16 1.41
N VAL A 4 8.50 -11.05 1.03
CA VAL A 4 7.08 -11.03 0.64
C VAL A 4 6.95 -11.64 -0.77
N ARG A 5 6.01 -12.57 -0.93
CA ARG A 5 5.74 -13.17 -2.24
C ARG A 5 5.02 -12.15 -3.12
N VAL A 6 5.72 -11.65 -4.13
CA VAL A 6 5.16 -10.78 -5.16
C VAL A 6 4.89 -11.63 -6.41
N SER A 7 3.64 -11.71 -6.83
CA SER A 7 3.24 -12.52 -7.97
C SER A 7 3.82 -11.96 -9.29
N ARG A 8 3.93 -12.83 -10.29
CA ARG A 8 4.32 -12.42 -11.64
C ARG A 8 3.35 -11.36 -12.20
N ALA A 9 2.06 -11.49 -11.90
CA ALA A 9 1.04 -10.52 -12.30
C ALA A 9 1.30 -9.13 -11.72
N ALA A 10 1.68 -9.01 -10.45
CA ALA A 10 2.03 -7.74 -9.83
C ALA A 10 3.24 -7.07 -10.49
N ARG A 11 4.27 -7.87 -10.79
CA ARG A 11 5.50 -7.36 -11.45
C ARG A 11 5.24 -6.85 -12.86
N THR A 12 4.34 -7.49 -13.60
CA THR A 12 4.00 -7.13 -14.98
C THR A 12 3.04 -5.95 -15.04
N ALA A 13 2.06 -5.88 -14.13
CA ALA A 13 1.03 -4.84 -14.11
C ALA A 13 1.60 -3.43 -13.91
N VAL A 14 2.64 -3.28 -13.08
CA VAL A 14 3.27 -1.97 -12.84
C VAL A 14 3.94 -1.41 -14.09
N ARG A 15 4.44 -2.28 -14.98
CA ARG A 15 5.07 -1.84 -16.25
C ARG A 15 4.06 -1.32 -17.27
N SER A 16 2.81 -1.80 -17.22
CA SER A 16 1.77 -1.44 -18.19
C SER A 16 0.88 -0.28 -17.74
N ASN A 17 0.87 0.05 -16.45
CA ASN A 17 -0.14 0.92 -15.83
C ASN A 17 0.18 2.42 -15.85
N VAL A 18 1.18 2.85 -16.64
CA VAL A 18 1.50 4.29 -16.79
C VAL A 18 0.44 5.04 -17.62
N ARG A 19 -0.46 4.32 -18.29
CA ARG A 19 -1.38 4.91 -19.28
C ARG A 19 -2.85 4.96 -18.91
N ASP A 20 -3.30 4.30 -17.84
CA ASP A 20 -4.73 4.23 -17.53
C ASP A 20 -5.09 4.79 -16.16
N ARG A 21 -4.67 6.02 -15.91
CA ARG A 21 -5.26 6.83 -14.83
C ARG A 21 -6.59 7.42 -15.34
N ARG A 22 -7.58 6.58 -15.53
CA ARG A 22 -8.95 7.06 -15.64
C ARG A 22 -9.39 7.44 -14.24
N GLU A 23 -9.43 8.74 -13.98
CA GLU A 23 -10.19 9.23 -12.83
C GLU A 23 -11.65 8.82 -13.05
N PRO A 24 -12.29 8.20 -12.05
CA PRO A 24 -13.70 7.84 -12.16
C PRO A 24 -14.52 9.09 -12.40
N THR A 25 -15.42 9.02 -13.36
CA THR A 25 -16.36 10.11 -13.62
C THR A 25 -17.23 10.33 -12.38
N GLU A 26 -17.37 11.57 -11.96
CA GLU A 26 -18.05 12.01 -10.74
C GLU A 26 -19.57 11.69 -10.69
N ARG A 27 -20.11 10.95 -11.65
CA ARG A 27 -21.54 10.70 -11.73
C ARG A 27 -21.96 9.52 -10.86
N GLY A 28 -22.47 9.84 -9.67
CA GLY A 28 -23.36 8.94 -8.91
C GLY A 28 -22.71 7.68 -8.34
N ASP A 29 -21.40 7.65 -8.20
CA ASP A 29 -20.71 6.51 -7.60
C ASP A 29 -20.56 6.73 -6.10
N ASP A 30 -21.42 6.11 -5.29
CA ASP A 30 -21.37 6.15 -3.82
C ASP A 30 -20.03 5.61 -3.29
N ALA A 31 -19.40 4.70 -4.02
CA ALA A 31 -18.09 4.16 -3.67
C ALA A 31 -17.01 5.24 -3.75
N ALA A 32 -16.98 6.05 -4.80
CA ALA A 32 -15.99 7.13 -4.92
C ALA A 32 -16.13 8.17 -3.81
N GLY A 33 -17.37 8.52 -3.45
CA GLY A 33 -17.66 9.42 -2.32
C GLY A 33 -17.19 8.85 -0.98
N ALA A 34 -17.49 7.60 -0.71
CA ALA A 34 -17.07 6.91 0.50
C ALA A 34 -15.53 6.82 0.60
N TYR A 35 -14.87 6.51 -0.51
CA TYR A 35 -13.41 6.48 -0.58
C TYR A 35 -12.80 7.86 -0.27
N ARG A 36 -13.27 8.93 -0.94
CA ARG A 36 -12.75 10.28 -0.70
C ARG A 36 -12.93 10.73 0.74
N ALA A 37 -14.08 10.46 1.35
CA ALA A 37 -14.35 10.77 2.75
C ALA A 37 -13.38 10.05 3.69
N ALA A 38 -13.12 8.77 3.45
CA ALA A 38 -12.18 7.97 4.24
C ALA A 38 -10.74 8.48 4.12
N VAL A 39 -10.31 8.82 2.90
CA VAL A 39 -8.96 9.38 2.66
C VAL A 39 -8.81 10.74 3.35
N GLU A 40 -9.84 11.58 3.34
CA GLU A 40 -9.82 12.86 4.04
C GLU A 40 -9.69 12.67 5.56
N GLN A 41 -10.31 11.65 6.13
CA GLN A 41 -10.11 11.30 7.53
C GLN A 41 -8.63 10.95 7.83
N VAL A 42 -7.96 10.22 6.93
CA VAL A 42 -6.51 9.96 7.07
C VAL A 42 -5.72 11.26 7.05
N ARG A 43 -5.99 12.13 6.07
CA ARG A 43 -5.27 13.40 5.91
C ARG A 43 -5.47 14.37 7.08
N SER A 44 -6.64 14.34 7.68
CA SER A 44 -6.96 15.18 8.85
C SER A 44 -6.47 14.59 10.17
N GLY A 45 -5.88 13.41 10.17
CA GLY A 45 -5.37 12.74 11.36
C GLY A 45 -6.41 11.94 12.15
N ALA A 46 -7.63 11.78 11.63
CA ALA A 46 -8.67 10.95 12.23
C ALA A 46 -8.46 9.47 11.89
N TYR A 47 -7.34 8.91 12.30
CA TYR A 47 -6.86 7.60 11.84
C TYR A 47 -7.76 6.43 12.24
N ALA A 48 -8.29 6.44 13.47
CA ALA A 48 -9.20 5.38 13.94
C ALA A 48 -10.52 5.38 13.15
N ASP A 49 -11.09 6.56 12.92
CA ASP A 49 -12.29 6.72 12.10
C ASP A 49 -12.02 6.34 10.63
N ALA A 50 -10.87 6.75 10.12
CA ALA A 50 -10.44 6.40 8.78
C ALA A 50 -10.32 4.89 8.60
N ALA A 51 -9.73 4.19 9.55
CA ALA A 51 -9.62 2.73 9.51
C ALA A 51 -10.99 2.06 9.45
N THR A 52 -11.95 2.53 10.25
CA THR A 52 -13.33 2.04 10.21
C THR A 52 -13.97 2.28 8.84
N SER A 53 -13.88 3.51 8.32
CA SER A 53 -14.47 3.89 7.03
C SER A 53 -13.84 3.11 5.87
N LEU A 54 -12.52 2.91 5.90
CA LEU A 54 -11.81 2.14 4.87
C LEU A 54 -12.18 0.64 4.90
N ARG A 55 -12.33 0.07 6.09
CA ARG A 55 -12.80 -1.32 6.22
C ARG A 55 -14.23 -1.50 5.71
N GLU A 56 -15.11 -0.56 6.00
CA GLU A 56 -16.48 -0.56 5.47
C GLU A 56 -16.47 -0.46 3.94
N PHE A 57 -15.65 0.43 3.39
CA PHE A 57 -15.47 0.55 1.93
C PHE A 57 -15.01 -0.77 1.31
N LEU A 58 -13.98 -1.39 1.86
CA LEU A 58 -13.42 -2.65 1.35
C LEU A 58 -14.42 -3.82 1.47
N ALA A 59 -15.20 -3.87 2.53
CA ALA A 59 -16.24 -4.87 2.70
C ALA A 59 -17.37 -4.71 1.67
N ARG A 60 -17.74 -3.47 1.35
CA ARG A 60 -18.83 -3.16 0.42
C ARG A 60 -18.40 -3.17 -1.03
N TYR A 61 -17.19 -2.72 -1.32
CA TYR A 61 -16.68 -2.52 -2.69
C TYR A 61 -15.31 -3.19 -2.92
N PRO A 62 -15.15 -4.51 -2.65
CA PRO A 62 -13.84 -5.17 -2.68
C PRO A 62 -13.21 -5.24 -4.07
N ARG A 63 -13.99 -5.04 -5.14
CA ARG A 63 -13.55 -5.09 -6.54
C ARG A 63 -13.58 -3.73 -7.23
N HIS A 64 -13.87 -2.67 -6.51
CA HIS A 64 -13.87 -1.32 -7.06
C HIS A 64 -12.45 -0.90 -7.45
N ASP A 65 -12.32 -0.02 -8.45
CA ASP A 65 -11.02 0.48 -8.90
C ASP A 65 -10.20 1.16 -7.80
N TYR A 66 -10.85 1.63 -6.74
CA TYR A 66 -10.20 2.23 -5.58
C TYR A 66 -9.89 1.25 -4.45
N ALA A 67 -10.25 -0.02 -4.58
CA ALA A 67 -10.09 -0.97 -3.46
C ALA A 67 -8.61 -1.18 -3.09
N ASP A 68 -7.71 -1.26 -4.05
CA ASP A 68 -6.27 -1.36 -3.79
C ASP A 68 -5.73 -0.12 -3.06
N ASN A 69 -6.15 1.07 -3.49
CA ASN A 69 -5.80 2.33 -2.82
C ASN A 69 -6.38 2.39 -1.40
N ALA A 70 -7.64 1.98 -1.22
CA ALA A 70 -8.28 1.94 0.10
C ALA A 70 -7.54 1.00 1.05
N GLN A 71 -7.13 -0.16 0.58
CA GLN A 71 -6.33 -1.11 1.35
C GLN A 71 -4.97 -0.53 1.75
N TYR A 72 -4.33 0.20 0.83
CA TYR A 72 -3.07 0.90 1.11
C TYR A 72 -3.27 2.01 2.17
N TRP A 73 -4.31 2.84 2.04
CA TRP A 73 -4.64 3.88 3.03
C TRP A 73 -4.97 3.30 4.41
N LEU A 74 -5.57 2.13 4.46
CA LEU A 74 -5.80 1.43 5.72
C LEU A 74 -4.46 1.08 6.41
N GLY A 75 -3.49 0.60 5.66
CA GLY A 75 -2.13 0.40 6.15
C GLY A 75 -1.50 1.70 6.67
N GLU A 76 -1.66 2.79 5.91
CA GLU A 76 -1.17 4.12 6.30
C GLU A 76 -1.81 4.63 7.61
N ALA A 77 -3.11 4.41 7.79
CA ALA A 77 -3.81 4.80 9.01
C ALA A 77 -3.24 4.10 10.26
N PHE A 78 -2.95 2.81 10.16
CA PHE A 78 -2.27 2.09 11.24
C PHE A 78 -0.82 2.51 11.42
N TYR A 79 -0.10 2.73 10.32
CA TYR A 79 1.29 3.18 10.36
C TYR A 79 1.43 4.53 11.07
N ALA A 80 0.54 5.46 10.78
CA ALA A 80 0.51 6.77 11.43
C ALA A 80 0.22 6.69 12.93
N GLN A 81 -0.51 5.69 13.38
CA GLN A 81 -0.75 5.39 14.79
C GLN A 81 0.40 4.62 15.45
N GLN A 82 1.48 4.36 14.72
CA GLN A 82 2.60 3.51 15.15
C GLN A 82 2.19 2.07 15.48
N ASP A 83 1.06 1.63 14.97
CA ASP A 83 0.62 0.24 15.03
C ASP A 83 1.20 -0.54 13.85
N TYR A 84 2.49 -0.79 13.92
CA TYR A 84 3.25 -1.38 12.82
C TYR A 84 2.88 -2.83 12.55
N THR A 85 2.41 -3.56 13.54
CA THR A 85 1.95 -4.94 13.38
C THR A 85 0.69 -5.00 12.50
N HIS A 86 -0.30 -4.17 12.79
CA HIS A 86 -1.49 -4.08 11.94
C HIS A 86 -1.19 -3.44 10.59
N ALA A 87 -0.37 -2.39 10.55
CA ALA A 87 0.06 -1.77 9.30
C ALA A 87 0.72 -2.79 8.37
N LEU A 88 1.64 -3.59 8.88
CA LEU A 88 2.31 -4.66 8.14
C LEU A 88 1.31 -5.62 7.50
N ALA A 89 0.32 -6.09 8.27
CA ALA A 89 -0.72 -7.00 7.78
C ALA A 89 -1.54 -6.35 6.64
N GLU A 90 -1.93 -5.09 6.79
CA GLU A 90 -2.73 -4.38 5.80
C GLU A 90 -1.94 -4.08 4.51
N PHE A 91 -0.67 -3.70 4.61
CA PHE A 91 0.18 -3.53 3.43
C PHE A 91 0.44 -4.85 2.70
N ARG A 92 0.62 -5.96 3.40
CA ARG A 92 0.74 -7.28 2.79
C ARG A 92 -0.53 -7.66 2.04
N THR A 93 -1.69 -7.31 2.56
CA THR A 93 -2.97 -7.54 1.89
C THR A 93 -3.06 -6.80 0.56
N VAL A 94 -2.50 -5.59 0.42
CA VAL A 94 -2.40 -4.92 -0.89
C VAL A 94 -1.70 -5.81 -1.91
N ILE A 95 -0.59 -6.41 -1.55
CA ILE A 95 0.25 -7.22 -2.44
C ILE A 95 -0.43 -8.54 -2.79
N GLU A 96 -1.07 -9.18 -1.82
CA GLU A 96 -1.68 -10.51 -1.95
C GLU A 96 -3.05 -10.46 -2.63
N THR A 97 -3.88 -9.47 -2.29
CA THR A 97 -5.26 -9.35 -2.77
C THR A 97 -5.39 -8.52 -4.04
N TYR A 98 -4.56 -7.48 -4.17
CA TYR A 98 -4.59 -6.58 -5.32
C TYR A 98 -3.25 -6.58 -6.09
N PRO A 99 -2.78 -7.75 -6.57
CA PRO A 99 -1.45 -7.88 -7.16
C PRO A 99 -1.27 -7.11 -8.48
N ARG A 100 -2.36 -6.70 -9.11
CA ARG A 100 -2.36 -5.88 -10.34
C ARG A 100 -2.54 -4.40 -10.07
N GLY A 101 -2.76 -4.01 -8.82
CA GLY A 101 -2.95 -2.63 -8.41
C GLY A 101 -1.65 -1.83 -8.50
N ASN A 102 -1.80 -0.52 -8.68
CA ASN A 102 -0.67 0.40 -8.78
C ASN A 102 0.05 0.65 -7.44
N LYS A 103 -0.52 0.20 -6.33
CA LYS A 103 0.02 0.41 -4.97
C LYS A 103 0.97 -0.70 -4.50
N VAL A 104 1.19 -1.73 -5.29
CA VAL A 104 2.05 -2.86 -4.88
C VAL A 104 3.49 -2.41 -4.54
N PRO A 105 4.17 -1.59 -5.35
CA PRO A 105 5.52 -1.12 -4.99
C PRO A 105 5.53 -0.28 -3.71
N ASP A 106 4.57 0.60 -3.55
CA ASP A 106 4.43 1.43 -2.34
C ASP A 106 4.17 0.58 -1.11
N ALA A 107 3.28 -0.40 -1.21
CA ALA A 107 2.97 -1.33 -0.13
C ALA A 107 4.19 -2.18 0.26
N LEU A 108 4.95 -2.66 -0.72
CA LEU A 108 6.16 -3.44 -0.46
C LEU A 108 7.21 -2.59 0.28
N LEU A 109 7.39 -1.33 -0.12
CA LEU A 109 8.25 -0.38 0.60
C LEU A 109 7.80 -0.23 2.06
N LYS A 110 6.51 -0.04 2.28
CA LYS A 110 5.95 0.12 3.63
C LYS A 110 6.07 -1.13 4.48
N VAL A 111 5.98 -2.31 3.89
CA VAL A 111 6.31 -3.57 4.58
C VAL A 111 7.73 -3.53 5.12
N GLY A 112 8.69 -3.08 4.31
CA GLY A 112 10.08 -2.90 4.74
C GLY A 112 10.20 -1.91 5.91
N PHE A 113 9.51 -0.78 5.83
CA PHE A 113 9.51 0.23 6.90
C PHE A 113 8.85 -0.29 8.19
N CYS A 114 7.79 -1.07 8.08
CA CYS A 114 7.16 -1.71 9.23
C CYS A 114 8.13 -2.67 9.93
N TYR A 115 8.85 -3.48 9.17
CA TYR A 115 9.86 -4.37 9.74
C TYR A 115 10.97 -3.60 10.46
N GLN A 116 11.45 -2.48 9.90
CA GLN A 116 12.41 -1.62 10.59
C GLN A 116 11.86 -1.10 11.92
N SER A 117 10.65 -0.59 11.91
CA SER A 117 9.99 -0.04 13.10
C SER A 117 9.71 -1.11 14.16
N LEU A 118 9.55 -2.37 13.75
CA LEU A 118 9.38 -3.52 14.64
C LEU A 118 10.72 -4.11 15.11
N GLY A 119 11.85 -3.52 14.72
CA GLY A 119 13.17 -4.01 15.10
C GLY A 119 13.64 -5.27 14.37
N GLN A 120 12.98 -5.61 13.26
CA GLN A 120 13.31 -6.80 12.45
C GLN A 120 14.18 -6.40 11.25
N ALA A 121 15.41 -5.97 11.55
CA ALA A 121 16.32 -5.36 10.58
C ALA A 121 16.65 -6.25 9.37
N GLU A 122 16.85 -7.56 9.59
CA GLU A 122 17.19 -8.50 8.50
C GLU A 122 16.00 -8.66 7.51
N LYS A 123 14.79 -8.77 8.03
CA LYS A 123 13.58 -8.84 7.19
C LYS A 123 13.37 -7.53 6.45
N ALA A 124 13.57 -6.40 7.11
CA ALA A 124 13.47 -5.08 6.50
C ALA A 124 14.43 -4.94 5.32
N LYS A 125 15.70 -5.28 5.53
CA LYS A 125 16.72 -5.24 4.47
C LYS A 125 16.33 -6.09 3.28
N ALA A 126 15.91 -7.34 3.49
CA ALA A 126 15.52 -8.25 2.43
C ALA A 126 14.35 -7.69 1.60
N VAL A 127 13.34 -7.11 2.25
CA VAL A 127 12.18 -6.52 1.57
C VAL A 127 12.55 -5.24 0.82
N LEU A 128 13.36 -4.36 1.40
CA LEU A 128 13.81 -3.13 0.74
C LEU A 128 14.66 -3.44 -0.51
N GLU A 129 15.55 -4.43 -0.44
CA GLU A 129 16.29 -4.93 -1.60
C GLU A 129 15.34 -5.49 -2.69
N GLN A 130 14.27 -6.16 -2.27
CA GLN A 130 13.24 -6.67 -3.16
C GLN A 130 12.52 -5.54 -3.91
N VAL A 131 12.21 -4.42 -3.25
CA VAL A 131 11.62 -3.22 -3.89
C VAL A 131 12.54 -2.71 -5.00
N VAL A 132 13.82 -2.54 -4.72
CA VAL A 132 14.83 -2.06 -5.69
C VAL A 132 14.96 -3.01 -6.88
N THR A 133 14.98 -4.31 -6.63
CA THR A 133 15.16 -5.33 -7.67
C THR A 133 13.94 -5.48 -8.57
N LEU A 134 12.74 -5.45 -8.00
CA LEU A 134 11.50 -5.70 -8.75
C LEU A 134 10.93 -4.44 -9.42
N TYR A 135 11.17 -3.27 -8.83
CA TYR A 135 10.58 -2.01 -9.28
C TYR A 135 11.63 -0.90 -9.44
N PRO A 136 12.72 -1.13 -10.20
CA PRO A 136 13.95 -0.31 -10.15
C PRO A 136 13.77 1.15 -10.60
N LYS A 137 12.70 1.46 -11.34
CA LYS A 137 12.46 2.82 -11.90
C LYS A 137 11.29 3.53 -11.23
N THR A 138 11.00 3.17 -9.98
CA THR A 138 9.88 3.74 -9.24
C THR A 138 10.38 4.60 -8.08
N GLU A 139 9.54 5.52 -7.62
CA GLU A 139 9.82 6.29 -6.41
C GLU A 139 10.02 5.39 -5.18
N PRO A 140 9.19 4.36 -4.93
CA PRO A 140 9.44 3.40 -3.86
C PRO A 140 10.83 2.77 -3.89
N ALA A 141 11.35 2.44 -5.07
CA ALA A 141 12.70 1.89 -5.22
C ALA A 141 13.78 2.90 -4.82
N ALA A 142 13.62 4.16 -5.20
CA ALA A 142 14.54 5.22 -4.81
C ALA A 142 14.55 5.41 -3.28
N LEU A 143 13.38 5.39 -2.65
CA LEU A 143 13.25 5.50 -1.20
C LEU A 143 13.83 4.26 -0.49
N ALA A 144 13.62 3.07 -1.03
CA ALA A 144 14.20 1.84 -0.51
C ALA A 144 15.73 1.85 -0.58
N ALA A 145 16.29 2.26 -1.72
CA ALA A 145 17.73 2.37 -1.91
C ALA A 145 18.36 3.35 -0.91
N LYS A 146 17.73 4.51 -0.73
CA LYS A 146 18.17 5.51 0.24
C LYS A 146 18.14 4.97 1.68
N ARG A 147 17.09 4.25 2.04
CA ARG A 147 16.95 3.64 3.37
C ARG A 147 17.99 2.54 3.61
N LEU A 148 18.37 1.78 2.59
CA LEU A 148 19.39 0.75 2.65
C LEU A 148 20.81 1.32 2.90
N GLU A 149 21.07 2.56 2.51
CA GLU A 149 22.34 3.26 2.76
C GLU A 149 22.49 3.72 4.21
N THR A 150 21.39 3.80 4.95
CA THR A 150 21.38 4.25 6.34
C THR A 150 21.50 3.04 7.27
N PRO A 151 22.57 2.94 8.06
CA PRO A 151 22.75 1.82 8.99
C PRO A 151 21.71 1.82 10.12
#